data_c4791753e4f9ba39d54c097ee6501b0a
#
_entry.id   c4791753e4f9ba39d54c097ee6501b0a
#
_cell.length_a   1.000
_cell.length_b   1.000
_cell.length_c   1.000
_cell.angle_alpha   90.00
_cell.angle_beta   90.00
_cell.angle_gamma   90.00
#
_symmetry.space_group_name_H-M   'P 1'
#
loop_
_entity.id
_entity.type
_entity.pdbx_description
1 polymer ?
#
loop_
_entity_poly.entity_id
_entity_poly.type
_entity_poly.pdbx_seq_one_letter_code
_entity_poly.pdbx_strand_id
1 'polypeptide(L)'
;MKLIREEIEKVEVITEEKDGKKLLYIQGPFLQTEQKNRNGRVYRRNVMEREVKRYTNEYVSKGRALGELGHPDGPTINLDRVSHKIVSLEQKGNDFIGKAQILSTPMGKIAESLLKEGVCLGVSSRGIGSLRQTREGYSEVGEDFMLATAADIVADPSAPDAFVEGIMEGKEW
;
A
#
# COMPACT_ATOMS: atom_id res chain seq x y z
N MET A 1 -10.77 14.82 7.24
CA MET A 1 -9.99 13.96 6.34
C MET A 1 -10.63 12.60 6.20
N LYS A 2 -10.47 12.01 5.04
CA LYS A 2 -11.07 10.71 4.74
C LYS A 2 -10.00 9.64 4.58
N LEU A 3 -10.34 8.40 4.91
CA LEU A 3 -9.49 7.25 4.63
C LEU A 3 -9.48 7.00 3.13
N ILE A 4 -8.30 6.88 2.55
CA ILE A 4 -8.11 6.66 1.12
C ILE A 4 -7.27 5.40 0.92
N ARG A 5 -7.75 4.48 0.09
CA ARG A 5 -7.05 3.24 -0.24
C ARG A 5 -6.91 3.11 -1.75
N GLU A 6 -5.74 2.70 -2.20
CA GLU A 6 -5.46 2.47 -3.61
C GLU A 6 -4.79 1.12 -3.80
N GLU A 7 -5.26 0.36 -4.76
CA GLU A 7 -4.89 -1.03 -4.98
C GLU A 7 -4.12 -1.21 -6.27
N ILE A 8 -3.12 -2.07 -6.24
CA ILE A 8 -2.30 -2.41 -7.39
C ILE A 8 -2.33 -3.92 -7.56
N GLU A 9 -2.70 -4.37 -8.75
CA GLU A 9 -3.04 -5.75 -9.05
C GLU A 9 -1.92 -6.76 -8.96
N LYS A 10 -0.71 -6.36 -9.31
CA LYS A 10 0.38 -7.34 -9.36
C LYS A 10 1.61 -6.84 -8.66
N VAL A 11 2.09 -7.66 -7.76
CA VAL A 11 3.43 -7.52 -7.22
C VAL A 11 4.25 -8.74 -7.62
N GLU A 12 5.53 -8.52 -7.86
CA GLU A 12 6.47 -9.56 -8.16
C GLU A 12 6.94 -10.21 -6.87
N VAL A 13 7.09 -11.54 -6.88
CA VAL A 13 7.60 -12.30 -5.73
C VAL A 13 9.10 -12.53 -5.92
N ILE A 14 9.89 -12.17 -4.92
CA ILE A 14 11.35 -12.31 -4.96
C ILE A 14 11.79 -13.10 -3.73
N THR A 15 12.66 -14.10 -3.97
CA THR A 15 13.29 -14.86 -2.89
C THR A 15 14.76 -14.49 -2.83
N GLU A 16 15.24 -14.10 -1.65
CA GLU A 16 16.64 -13.78 -1.42
C GLU A 16 17.17 -14.60 -0.24
N GLU A 17 18.46 -14.95 -0.30
CA GLU A 17 19.15 -15.56 0.84
C GLU A 17 19.89 -14.49 1.63
N LYS A 18 19.74 -14.52 2.95
CA LYS A 18 20.45 -13.63 3.85
C LYS A 18 20.79 -14.40 5.12
N ASP A 19 22.07 -14.42 5.46
CA ASP A 19 22.57 -15.15 6.64
C ASP A 19 22.14 -16.62 6.67
N GLY A 20 22.14 -17.28 5.51
CA GLY A 20 21.75 -18.68 5.38
C GLY A 20 20.26 -18.92 5.39
N LYS A 21 19.43 -17.87 5.45
CA LYS A 21 17.97 -17.96 5.44
C LYS A 21 17.41 -17.43 4.11
N LYS A 22 16.40 -18.11 3.61
CA LYS A 22 15.64 -17.63 2.45
C LYS A 22 14.57 -16.67 2.92
N LEU A 23 14.63 -15.44 2.43
CA LEU A 23 13.65 -14.41 2.71
C LEU A 23 12.78 -14.19 1.49
N LEU A 24 11.50 -14.02 1.72
CA LEU A 24 10.52 -13.78 0.66
C LEU A 24 10.16 -12.30 0.65
N TYR A 25 10.18 -11.71 -0.55
CA TYR A 25 9.81 -10.31 -0.77
C TYR A 25 8.74 -10.21 -1.83
N ILE A 26 7.98 -9.15 -1.76
CA ILE A 26 7.13 -8.70 -2.87
C ILE A 26 7.66 -7.36 -3.35
N GLN A 27 7.59 -7.14 -4.66
CA GLN A 27 8.09 -5.92 -5.29
C GLN A 27 7.18 -5.51 -6.43
N GLY A 28 7.05 -4.22 -6.64
CA GLY A 28 6.29 -3.65 -7.73
C GLY A 28 5.93 -2.21 -7.46
N PRO A 29 5.16 -1.57 -8.33
CA PRO A 29 4.68 -0.23 -8.05
C PRO A 29 3.69 -0.28 -6.90
N PHE A 30 4.03 0.36 -5.79
CA PHE A 30 3.14 0.45 -4.63
C PHE A 30 2.27 1.71 -4.68
N LEU A 31 2.80 2.79 -5.27
CA LEU A 31 2.13 4.08 -5.37
C LEU A 31 2.29 4.63 -6.77
N GLN A 32 1.24 5.23 -7.32
CA GLN A 32 1.26 5.81 -8.67
C GLN A 32 0.67 7.22 -8.63
N THR A 33 1.26 8.12 -9.42
CA THR A 33 0.87 9.53 -9.46
C THR A 33 0.58 10.01 -10.87
N GLU A 34 -0.05 11.18 -10.98
CA GLU A 34 -0.31 11.91 -12.22
C GLU A 34 -1.16 11.18 -13.26
N GLN A 35 -1.86 10.14 -12.85
CA GLN A 35 -2.81 9.43 -13.73
C GLN A 35 -4.05 9.05 -12.91
N LYS A 36 -5.18 9.06 -13.56
CA LYS A 36 -6.42 8.62 -12.94
C LYS A 36 -6.36 7.11 -12.69
N ASN A 37 -6.48 6.72 -11.43
CA ASN A 37 -6.49 5.30 -11.06
C ASN A 37 -7.89 4.70 -11.22
N ARG A 38 -8.05 3.41 -10.89
CA ARG A 38 -9.34 2.74 -11.07
C ARG A 38 -10.43 3.25 -10.13
N ASN A 39 -10.06 3.95 -9.07
CA ASN A 39 -11.02 4.61 -8.17
C ASN A 39 -11.38 6.03 -8.62
N GLY A 40 -10.88 6.45 -9.78
CA GLY A 40 -11.13 7.78 -10.32
C GLY A 40 -10.38 8.89 -9.59
N ARG A 41 -9.26 8.58 -8.96
CA ARG A 41 -8.45 9.55 -8.21
C ARG A 41 -7.13 9.81 -8.88
N VAL A 42 -6.64 11.03 -8.70
CA VAL A 42 -5.30 11.43 -9.14
C VAL A 42 -4.52 11.91 -7.91
N TYR A 43 -3.32 11.36 -7.74
CA TYR A 43 -2.36 11.84 -6.76
C TYR A 43 -1.32 12.69 -7.47
N ARG A 44 -1.06 13.88 -6.96
CA ARG A 44 -0.01 14.73 -7.55
C ARG A 44 1.35 14.25 -7.09
N ARG A 45 2.31 14.27 -8.03
CA ARG A 45 3.66 13.77 -7.79
C ARG A 45 4.35 14.49 -6.63
N ASN A 46 4.25 15.81 -6.58
CA ASN A 46 4.87 16.58 -5.50
C ASN A 46 4.35 16.22 -4.11
N VAL A 47 3.05 15.93 -4.00
CA VAL A 47 2.44 15.51 -2.74
C VAL A 47 2.96 14.14 -2.34
N MET A 48 3.00 13.21 -3.28
CA MET A 48 3.48 11.86 -3.01
C MET A 48 4.99 11.84 -2.72
N GLU A 49 5.78 12.63 -3.43
CA GLU A 49 7.22 12.75 -3.16
C GLU A 49 7.47 13.20 -1.73
N ARG A 50 6.73 14.20 -1.28
CA ARG A 50 6.82 14.68 0.10
C ARG A 50 6.46 13.57 1.09
N GLU A 51 5.37 12.86 0.84
CA GLU A 51 4.88 11.83 1.76
C GLU A 51 5.75 10.58 1.77
N VAL A 52 6.27 10.17 0.63
CA VAL A 52 7.20 9.05 0.57
C VAL A 52 8.49 9.38 1.31
N LYS A 53 8.98 10.62 1.17
CA LYS A 53 10.16 11.07 1.90
C LYS A 53 9.93 11.03 3.41
N ARG A 54 8.79 11.58 3.86
CA ARG A 54 8.41 11.56 5.29
C ARG A 54 8.29 10.14 5.79
N TYR A 55 7.54 9.30 5.08
CA TYR A 55 7.30 7.91 5.44
C TYR A 55 8.60 7.11 5.49
N THR A 56 9.48 7.32 4.52
CA THR A 56 10.80 6.67 4.51
C THR A 56 11.64 7.08 5.71
N ASN A 57 11.69 8.38 6.02
CA ASN A 57 12.49 8.87 7.13
C ASN A 57 11.94 8.44 8.49
N GLU A 58 10.62 8.44 8.65
CA GLU A 58 9.99 8.15 9.93
C GLU A 58 9.76 6.66 10.18
N TYR A 59 9.57 5.87 9.13
CA TYR A 59 9.17 4.46 9.28
C TYR A 59 10.11 3.48 8.59
N VAL A 60 10.32 3.62 7.28
CA VAL A 60 11.12 2.63 6.53
C VAL A 60 12.54 2.54 7.06
N SER A 61 13.22 3.67 7.21
CA SER A 61 14.61 3.72 7.66
C SER A 61 14.79 3.23 9.10
N LYS A 62 13.72 3.25 9.87
CA LYS A 62 13.73 2.81 11.27
C LYS A 62 13.18 1.40 11.48
N GLY A 63 12.91 0.68 10.39
CA GLY A 63 12.36 -0.67 10.46
C GLY A 63 10.94 -0.72 11.01
N ARG A 64 10.17 0.35 10.85
CA ARG A 64 8.82 0.50 11.43
C ARG A 64 7.73 0.59 10.38
N ALA A 65 8.04 0.42 9.10
CA ALA A 65 7.07 0.51 8.02
C ALA A 65 6.37 -0.83 7.83
N LEU A 66 5.29 -1.03 8.56
CA LEU A 66 4.56 -2.29 8.60
C LEU A 66 3.32 -2.24 7.72
N GLY A 67 2.89 -3.41 7.25
CA GLY A 67 1.65 -3.57 6.50
C GLY A 67 0.89 -4.80 6.98
N GLU A 68 -0.40 -4.80 6.71
CA GLU A 68 -1.32 -5.83 7.18
C GLU A 68 -1.79 -6.73 6.05
N LEU A 69 -2.29 -7.90 6.41
CA LEU A 69 -2.96 -8.81 5.50
C LEU A 69 -4.44 -8.45 5.49
N GLY A 70 -4.93 -8.02 4.31
CA GLY A 70 -6.29 -7.55 4.15
C GLY A 70 -6.46 -6.07 4.49
N HIS A 71 -7.71 -5.61 4.44
CA HIS A 71 -8.05 -4.21 4.70
C HIS A 71 -8.44 -3.98 6.16
N PRO A 72 -7.69 -3.17 6.91
CA PRO A 72 -8.12 -2.77 8.26
C PRO A 72 -9.16 -1.66 8.22
N ASP A 73 -9.78 -1.41 9.37
CA ASP A 73 -10.85 -0.43 9.51
C ASP A 73 -10.41 1.03 9.49
N GLY A 74 -9.13 1.29 9.65
CA GLY A 74 -8.66 2.66 9.80
C GLY A 74 -7.22 2.87 9.36
N PRO A 75 -6.65 4.04 9.67
CA PRO A 75 -5.30 4.39 9.25
C PRO A 75 -4.20 3.84 10.16
N THR A 76 -4.55 3.27 11.31
CA THR A 76 -3.56 2.73 12.25
C THR A 76 -3.17 1.30 11.90
N ILE A 77 -2.01 0.88 12.40
CA ILE A 77 -1.50 -0.48 12.18
C ILE A 77 -1.89 -1.36 13.37
N ASN A 78 -2.51 -2.51 13.06
CA ASN A 78 -2.84 -3.53 14.04
C ASN A 78 -1.74 -4.58 14.05
N LEU A 79 -0.94 -4.60 15.11
CA LEU A 79 0.25 -5.46 15.16
C LEU A 79 -0.05 -6.95 15.02
N ASP A 80 -1.22 -7.39 15.48
CA ASP A 80 -1.65 -8.79 15.35
C ASP A 80 -2.00 -9.19 13.91
N ARG A 81 -2.12 -8.23 13.00
CA ARG A 81 -2.43 -8.46 11.60
C ARG A 81 -1.26 -8.18 10.65
N VAL A 82 -0.12 -7.80 11.20
CA VAL A 82 1.06 -7.48 10.39
C VAL A 82 1.57 -8.73 9.66
N SER A 83 1.74 -8.61 8.35
CA SER A 83 2.23 -9.67 7.48
C SER A 83 3.57 -9.36 6.83
N HIS A 84 3.94 -8.09 6.74
CA HIS A 84 5.14 -7.69 6.01
C HIS A 84 5.68 -6.35 6.51
N LYS A 85 6.91 -6.09 6.10
CA LYS A 85 7.62 -4.85 6.40
C LYS A 85 8.11 -4.24 5.09
N ILE A 86 7.78 -2.98 4.85
CA ILE A 86 8.27 -2.26 3.67
C ILE A 86 9.74 -1.91 3.90
N VAL A 87 10.60 -2.33 2.98
CA VAL A 87 12.05 -2.14 3.11
C VAL A 87 12.59 -1.05 2.20
N SER A 88 11.89 -0.73 1.11
CA SER A 88 12.28 0.38 0.24
C SER A 88 11.12 0.90 -0.58
N LEU A 89 11.21 2.18 -0.94
CA LEU A 89 10.34 2.87 -1.87
C LEU A 89 11.22 3.73 -2.76
N GLU A 90 11.30 3.42 -4.05
CA GLU A 90 12.11 4.14 -5.00
C GLU A 90 11.25 4.76 -6.09
N GLN A 91 11.44 6.05 -6.34
CA GLN A 91 10.71 6.75 -7.38
C GLN A 91 11.25 6.40 -8.75
N LYS A 92 10.35 6.03 -9.66
CA LYS A 92 10.65 5.88 -11.09
C LYS A 92 9.60 6.65 -11.88
N GLY A 93 9.95 7.86 -12.29
CA GLY A 93 9.00 8.75 -12.96
C GLY A 93 7.84 9.09 -12.04
N ASN A 94 6.63 8.72 -12.45
CA ASN A 94 5.42 8.97 -11.67
C ASN A 94 5.06 7.82 -10.72
N ASP A 95 5.83 6.73 -10.74
CA ASP A 95 5.59 5.57 -9.91
C ASP A 95 6.60 5.50 -8.76
N PHE A 96 6.19 4.87 -7.68
CA PHE A 96 7.06 4.53 -6.56
C PHE A 96 7.11 3.03 -6.45
N ILE A 97 8.29 2.47 -6.74
CA ILE A 97 8.50 1.02 -6.70
C ILE A 97 8.83 0.63 -5.28
N GLY A 98 7.99 -0.23 -4.73
CA GLY A 98 8.15 -0.70 -3.36
C GLY A 98 8.68 -2.11 -3.30
N LYS A 99 9.38 -2.40 -2.21
CA LYS A 99 9.83 -3.75 -1.87
C LYS A 99 9.47 -4.00 -0.42
N ALA A 100 8.85 -5.13 -0.14
CA ALA A 100 8.43 -5.51 1.21
C ALA A 100 8.84 -6.94 1.51
N GLN A 101 9.35 -7.14 2.71
CA GLN A 101 9.72 -8.46 3.22
C GLN A 101 8.53 -9.10 3.91
N ILE A 102 8.18 -10.33 3.52
CA ILE A 102 7.16 -11.11 4.20
C ILE A 102 7.76 -11.60 5.52
N LEU A 103 7.06 -11.31 6.61
CA LEU A 103 7.55 -11.62 7.95
C LEU A 103 7.03 -12.97 8.44
N SER A 104 7.67 -13.50 9.49
CA SER A 104 7.29 -14.78 10.10
C SER A 104 6.16 -14.66 11.13
N THR A 105 5.38 -13.60 11.05
CA THR A 105 4.17 -13.43 11.86
C THR A 105 3.09 -14.40 11.41
N PRO A 106 2.03 -14.64 12.20
CA PRO A 106 0.92 -15.49 11.76
C PRO A 106 0.35 -15.06 10.41
N MET A 107 0.10 -13.77 10.21
CA MET A 107 -0.43 -13.26 8.93
C MET A 107 0.61 -13.31 7.82
N GLY A 108 1.88 -13.13 8.14
CA GLY A 108 2.98 -13.27 7.18
C GLY A 108 3.11 -14.70 6.68
N LYS A 109 2.91 -15.69 7.55
CA LYS A 109 2.94 -17.10 7.16
C LYS A 109 1.79 -17.45 6.22
N ILE A 110 0.62 -16.86 6.42
CA ILE A 110 -0.51 -17.02 5.50
C ILE A 110 -0.15 -16.44 4.13
N ALA A 111 0.35 -15.20 4.11
CA ALA A 111 0.78 -14.56 2.86
C ALA A 111 1.86 -15.39 2.15
N GLU A 112 2.85 -15.87 2.87
CA GLU A 112 3.91 -16.72 2.34
C GLU A 112 3.34 -17.98 1.69
N SER A 113 2.45 -18.68 2.37
CA SER A 113 1.81 -19.88 1.84
C SER A 113 1.07 -19.61 0.55
N LEU A 114 0.28 -18.55 0.52
CA LEU A 114 -0.49 -18.17 -0.67
C LEU A 114 0.42 -17.85 -1.85
N LEU A 115 1.47 -17.06 -1.62
CA LEU A 115 2.42 -16.70 -2.66
C LEU A 115 3.18 -17.92 -3.20
N LYS A 116 3.60 -18.82 -2.32
CA LYS A 116 4.29 -20.05 -2.72
C LYS A 116 3.41 -21.00 -3.52
N GLU A 117 2.11 -20.99 -3.27
CA GLU A 117 1.14 -21.80 -4.02
C GLU A 117 0.69 -21.11 -5.32
N GLY A 118 1.29 -19.99 -5.67
CA GLY A 118 1.02 -19.29 -6.92
C GLY A 118 -0.19 -18.37 -6.92
N VAL A 119 -0.70 -18.03 -5.75
CA VAL A 119 -1.80 -17.06 -5.65
C VAL A 119 -1.29 -15.67 -5.97
N CYS A 120 -1.95 -14.97 -6.89
CA CYS A 120 -1.66 -13.59 -7.20
C CYS A 120 -2.30 -12.68 -6.15
N LEU A 121 -1.47 -11.94 -5.45
CA LEU A 121 -1.93 -10.97 -4.46
C LEU A 121 -1.58 -9.56 -4.95
N GLY A 122 -2.36 -8.58 -4.54
CA GLY A 122 -2.10 -7.18 -4.83
C GLY A 122 -1.70 -6.43 -3.58
N VAL A 123 -1.49 -5.14 -3.74
CA VAL A 123 -1.21 -4.24 -2.61
C VAL A 123 -2.15 -3.06 -2.64
N SER A 124 -2.41 -2.50 -1.46
CA SER A 124 -3.28 -1.35 -1.31
C SER A 124 -2.66 -0.38 -0.30
N SER A 125 -2.41 0.85 -0.74
CA SER A 125 -1.94 1.89 0.17
C SER A 125 -3.08 2.43 1.02
N ARG A 126 -2.75 2.95 2.20
CA ARG A 126 -3.68 3.64 3.08
C ARG A 126 -3.14 5.01 3.47
N GLY A 127 -4.02 5.99 3.48
CA GLY A 127 -3.68 7.32 3.94
C GLY A 127 -4.94 8.06 4.33
N ILE A 128 -4.75 9.26 4.83
CA ILE A 128 -5.85 10.17 5.12
C ILE A 128 -5.62 11.48 4.36
N GLY A 129 -6.68 12.09 3.92
CA GLY A 129 -6.60 13.32 3.18
C GLY A 129 -7.97 13.78 2.71
N SER A 130 -8.00 14.93 2.06
CA SER A 130 -9.21 15.43 1.43
C SER A 130 -9.24 15.04 -0.04
N LEU A 131 -10.43 14.98 -0.60
CA LEU A 131 -10.66 14.72 -2.02
C LEU A 131 -11.40 15.91 -2.61
N ARG A 132 -10.95 16.40 -3.75
CA ARG A 132 -11.60 17.48 -4.49
C ARG A 132 -12.07 16.96 -5.83
N GLN A 133 -13.37 17.07 -6.07
CA GLN A 133 -13.96 16.71 -7.36
C GLN A 133 -13.53 17.74 -8.40
N THR A 134 -13.02 17.27 -9.53
CA THR A 134 -12.63 18.15 -10.64
C THR A 134 -13.75 18.24 -11.69
N ARG A 135 -13.62 19.23 -12.57
CA ARG A 135 -14.58 19.41 -13.68
C ARG A 135 -14.47 18.28 -14.71
N GLU A 136 -13.30 17.64 -14.78
CA GLU A 136 -13.04 16.54 -15.71
C GLU A 136 -13.60 15.20 -15.24
N GLY A 137 -14.24 15.17 -14.07
CA GLY A 137 -14.91 13.98 -13.56
C GLY A 137 -14.07 13.03 -12.71
N TYR A 138 -12.88 13.44 -12.31
CA TYR A 138 -12.06 12.66 -11.37
C TYR A 138 -11.92 13.42 -10.05
N SER A 139 -11.46 12.72 -9.03
CA SER A 139 -11.12 13.32 -7.72
C SER A 139 -9.63 13.53 -7.61
N GLU A 140 -9.23 14.68 -7.12
CA GLU A 140 -7.82 14.98 -6.84
C GLU A 140 -7.58 14.86 -5.35
N VAL A 141 -6.54 14.12 -4.97
CA VAL A 141 -6.14 13.99 -3.58
C VAL A 141 -5.45 15.28 -3.14
N GLY A 142 -5.87 15.81 -2.00
CA GLY A 142 -5.41 17.11 -1.52
C GLY A 142 -3.97 17.11 -1.01
N GLU A 143 -3.46 18.31 -0.83
CA GLU A 143 -2.09 18.52 -0.30
C GLU A 143 -1.98 18.09 1.17
N ASP A 144 -3.09 17.91 1.85
CA ASP A 144 -3.15 17.42 3.22
C ASP A 144 -2.98 15.92 3.34
N PHE A 145 -2.74 15.23 2.23
CA PHE A 145 -2.59 13.77 2.22
C PHE A 145 -1.43 13.33 3.13
N MET A 146 -1.72 12.35 3.98
CA MET A 146 -0.72 11.70 4.84
C MET A 146 -0.76 10.20 4.59
N LEU A 147 0.38 9.66 4.15
CA LEU A 147 0.54 8.23 3.91
C LEU A 147 0.66 7.51 5.26
N ALA A 148 -0.25 6.57 5.52
CA ALA A 148 -0.23 5.77 6.74
C ALA A 148 0.52 4.46 6.54
N THR A 149 0.31 3.79 5.42
CA THR A 149 1.11 2.65 5.00
C THR A 149 1.20 2.60 3.48
N ALA A 150 2.38 2.26 2.99
CA ALA A 150 2.60 2.19 1.55
C ALA A 150 1.89 0.99 0.92
N ALA A 151 1.72 -0.10 1.65
CA ALA A 151 1.07 -1.28 1.10
C ALA A 151 0.54 -2.22 2.19
N ASP A 152 -0.74 -2.52 2.14
CA ASP A 152 -1.30 -3.73 2.74
C ASP A 152 -1.37 -4.79 1.65
N ILE A 153 -1.39 -6.07 2.01
CA ILE A 153 -1.57 -7.15 1.04
C ILE A 153 -3.05 -7.47 0.92
N VAL A 154 -3.55 -7.47 -0.31
CA VAL A 154 -4.97 -7.70 -0.59
C VAL A 154 -5.14 -8.86 -1.56
N ALA A 155 -6.27 -9.56 -1.43
CA ALA A 155 -6.52 -10.79 -2.19
C ALA A 155 -6.75 -10.51 -3.68
N ASP A 156 -7.60 -9.55 -3.99
CA ASP A 156 -7.94 -9.21 -5.37
C ASP A 156 -8.41 -7.76 -5.42
N PRO A 157 -7.60 -6.87 -5.96
CA PRO A 157 -7.98 -5.47 -6.10
C PRO A 157 -9.13 -5.26 -7.10
N SER A 158 -9.44 -6.25 -7.95
CA SER A 158 -10.59 -6.17 -8.84
C SER A 158 -11.84 -6.79 -8.25
N ALA A 159 -11.75 -7.45 -7.09
CA ALA A 159 -12.90 -8.02 -6.40
C ALA A 159 -13.90 -6.93 -6.02
N PRO A 160 -15.13 -7.27 -5.63
CA PRO A 160 -16.16 -6.28 -5.31
C PRO A 160 -15.84 -5.45 -4.07
N ASP A 161 -14.61 -5.06 -3.95
CA ASP A 161 -14.12 -4.13 -2.95
C ASP A 161 -14.85 -2.80 -3.03
N ALA A 162 -15.43 -2.49 -4.19
CA ALA A 162 -16.24 -1.29 -4.34
C ALA A 162 -17.32 -1.19 -3.26
N PHE A 163 -17.89 -2.33 -2.86
CA PHE A 163 -18.88 -2.36 -1.79
C PHE A 163 -18.21 -2.17 -0.41
N VAL A 164 -17.15 -2.91 -0.14
CA VAL A 164 -16.42 -2.82 1.13
C VAL A 164 -15.77 -1.45 1.28
N GLU A 165 -15.15 -0.96 0.22
CA GLU A 165 -14.55 0.36 0.20
C GLU A 165 -15.59 1.46 0.39
N GLY A 166 -16.76 1.31 -0.24
CA GLY A 166 -17.85 2.25 -0.11
C GLY A 166 -18.35 2.38 1.33
N ILE A 167 -18.19 1.33 2.12
CA ILE A 167 -18.58 1.34 3.53
C ILE A 167 -17.48 1.93 4.41
N MET A 168 -16.24 1.53 4.18
CA MET A 168 -15.12 1.85 5.06
C MET A 168 -14.34 3.06 4.59
N GLU A 169 -14.11 3.16 3.30
CA GLU A 169 -13.45 4.29 2.70
C GLU A 169 -14.37 5.51 2.76
N GLY A 170 -13.82 6.65 3.05
CA GLY A 170 -14.60 7.87 3.23
C GLY A 170 -15.07 8.12 4.65
N LYS A 171 -14.80 7.18 5.56
CA LYS A 171 -15.03 7.40 6.98
C LYS A 171 -14.14 8.54 7.47
N GLU A 172 -14.71 9.43 8.24
CA GLU A 172 -13.95 10.54 8.81
C GLU A 172 -13.03 10.07 9.95
N TRP A 173 -11.83 10.57 9.94
CA TRP A 173 -10.80 10.26 10.94
C TRP A 173 -10.16 11.53 11.48
#